data_7b69290a0e9019b6b0257d1479c11376
#
_entry.id   7b69290a0e9019b6b0257d1479c11376
#
_cell.length_a   1.000
_cell.length_b   1.000
_cell.length_c   1.000
_cell.angle_alpha   90.00
_cell.angle_beta   90.00
_cell.angle_gamma   90.00
#
_symmetry.space_group_name_H-M   'P 1'
#
loop_
_entity.id
_entity.type
_entity.pdbx_description
1 polymer ?
#
loop_
_entity_poly.entity_id
_entity_poly.type
_entity_poly.pdbx_seq_one_letter_code
_entity_poly.pdbx_strand_id
1 'polypeptide(L)'
;METGMEVDSSMDQNESAVKNATQIGEPMDVDQKLPRKDKDPIALAEAKKAEGNKEYAKKNYDQAVRLYTEAIELAPDVATFYGNRSAAYMMLMKYDKALEDSLMAIKLDNSFVKGHYRVAKCYLALGLSRNAVMELQKVLALDKKNKDATNDLKTANLVMEYESSAYDAFEKKDYRKVVFCMRNALEKCPACTIYKVMKAEALALTGKYSDAEHEATDILRTDSANTDAIYVRGLCLYYQDNVEKAYQHFIQVMKRDPDHKKARILLKKAKSLQAKKKEGNDAFGSGQYQKAYDLYTEALEIDPLNKYTNAKIYYNRAVVGSKINKMEQAIEDCTKAVELDNSYTKAYLKRANCYMDCEKYEEAVRDYELLCRKDRNSREYRRLLEKAKLELKKSKRKDYYKILGISKTATDDEIKKAYKKEALKHHPDRHSGATDEDKKKEEHLFKEVNEAYSILSDPKKRSQYDSGQDLEDSFGMHEDFDPNSIFQAFFGGPGGFMFNFGGPGGGPSGFPGHGGGGYSRGGHSGFNFTYG
;
A
#
# COMPACT_ATOMS: atom_id res chain seq x y z
N MET A 1 27.41 -24.15 -46.78
CA MET A 1 26.33 -24.99 -47.26
C MET A 1 25.09 -24.13 -47.08
N GLU A 2 24.74 -23.20 -47.96
CA GLU A 2 24.10 -23.36 -49.27
C GLU A 2 22.93 -24.32 -49.17
N THR A 3 21.72 -23.82 -49.28
CA THR A 3 20.85 -23.66 -50.45
C THR A 3 19.61 -22.95 -49.96
N GLY A 4 19.01 -21.94 -50.50
CA GLY A 4 18.74 -21.59 -51.87
C GLY A 4 17.25 -21.63 -52.16
N MET A 5 16.67 -20.49 -52.55
CA MET A 5 15.62 -20.23 -53.53
C MET A 5 14.26 -21.01 -53.37
N GLU A 6 13.11 -20.42 -53.58
CA GLU A 6 12.61 -19.85 -54.85
C GLU A 6 11.40 -18.91 -54.64
N VAL A 7 11.37 -17.94 -55.52
CA VAL A 7 10.30 -17.02 -55.84
C VAL A 7 9.35 -17.75 -56.80
N ASP A 8 8.04 -17.62 -56.68
CA ASP A 8 7.17 -17.83 -57.81
C ASP A 8 6.14 -16.71 -57.95
N SER A 9 6.21 -16.12 -59.12
CA SER A 9 5.37 -15.13 -59.74
C SER A 9 4.44 -15.82 -60.71
N SER A 10 3.17 -15.54 -60.68
CA SER A 10 2.30 -15.72 -61.86
C SER A 10 1.25 -14.61 -61.97
N MET A 11 1.54 -13.74 -62.92
CA MET A 11 0.52 -13.00 -63.71
C MET A 11 -0.19 -13.98 -64.62
N ASP A 12 -1.48 -13.67 -64.93
CA ASP A 12 -2.11 -13.71 -66.26
C ASP A 12 -3.54 -13.25 -66.09
N GLN A 13 -3.94 -12.12 -66.65
CA GLN A 13 -4.46 -11.83 -67.98
C GLN A 13 -5.74 -12.65 -68.34
N ASN A 14 -6.83 -11.95 -68.46
CA ASN A 14 -7.78 -12.21 -69.56
C ASN A 14 -8.54 -10.94 -69.98
N GLU A 15 -8.01 -10.35 -71.07
CA GLU A 15 -8.78 -9.55 -72.02
C GLU A 15 -9.51 -10.46 -72.96
N SER A 16 -10.53 -9.87 -73.54
CA SER A 16 -11.30 -10.19 -74.80
C SER A 16 -12.66 -10.78 -74.59
N ALA A 17 -13.74 -10.12 -75.06
CA ALA A 17 -14.08 -10.04 -76.46
C ALA A 17 -15.15 -9.00 -76.75
N VAL A 18 -14.84 -8.18 -77.70
CA VAL A 18 -15.74 -7.31 -78.48
C VAL A 18 -16.34 -8.14 -79.65
N LYS A 19 -17.61 -7.96 -79.91
CA LYS A 19 -18.18 -7.69 -81.25
C LYS A 19 -19.62 -8.22 -81.52
N ASN A 20 -20.39 -7.26 -82.02
CA ASN A 20 -21.43 -7.38 -83.04
C ASN A 20 -22.86 -7.85 -82.64
N ALA A 21 -23.85 -7.03 -82.81
CA ALA A 21 -24.41 -6.76 -84.14
C ALA A 21 -25.50 -5.66 -84.11
N THR A 22 -25.45 -4.84 -85.11
CA THR A 22 -26.38 -3.83 -85.58
C THR A 22 -27.69 -4.47 -86.03
N GLN A 23 -28.88 -3.90 -85.69
CA GLN A 23 -30.01 -3.78 -86.60
C GLN A 23 -31.05 -2.76 -86.13
N ILE A 24 -31.25 -1.81 -86.89
CA ILE A 24 -32.22 -0.84 -87.32
C ILE A 24 -33.69 -1.17 -86.99
N GLY A 25 -34.40 -0.20 -86.45
CA GLY A 25 -35.84 -0.15 -86.34
C GLY A 25 -36.32 1.23 -85.94
N GLU A 26 -36.96 1.94 -86.81
CA GLU A 26 -37.45 3.30 -86.79
C GLU A 26 -38.61 3.57 -85.82
N PRO A 27 -39.12 4.81 -85.70
CA PRO A 27 -39.37 5.51 -84.45
C PRO A 27 -40.85 5.52 -84.07
N MET A 28 -41.13 5.53 -82.78
CA MET A 28 -42.43 5.95 -82.28
C MET A 28 -42.32 6.81 -80.99
N ASP A 29 -42.99 7.90 -81.20
CA ASP A 29 -43.67 8.78 -80.27
C ASP A 29 -42.92 9.41 -79.04
N VAL A 30 -42.90 10.67 -79.21
CA VAL A 30 -42.70 11.74 -78.26
C VAL A 30 -43.61 11.56 -77.03
N ASP A 31 -43.07 11.07 -75.96
CA ASP A 31 -43.69 11.24 -74.67
C ASP A 31 -42.91 12.37 -73.91
N GLN A 32 -43.62 13.43 -73.70
CA GLN A 32 -43.19 14.63 -73.00
C GLN A 32 -42.78 14.24 -71.62
N LYS A 33 -41.48 13.99 -71.36
CA LYS A 33 -40.92 14.07 -70.08
C LYS A 33 -40.97 15.51 -69.61
N LEU A 34 -41.97 15.81 -68.76
CA LEU A 34 -41.93 16.95 -67.86
C LEU A 34 -40.50 17.11 -67.29
N PRO A 35 -39.93 18.31 -67.24
CA PRO A 35 -38.63 18.53 -66.65
C PRO A 35 -38.74 18.11 -65.20
N ARG A 36 -38.07 17.02 -64.84
CA ARG A 36 -37.73 16.81 -63.44
C ARG A 36 -37.01 18.08 -63.03
N LYS A 37 -37.66 18.89 -62.21
CA LYS A 37 -36.97 19.93 -61.44
C LYS A 37 -35.85 19.21 -60.68
N ASP A 38 -34.66 19.21 -61.25
CA ASP A 38 -33.46 18.87 -60.50
C ASP A 38 -33.45 19.86 -59.32
N LYS A 39 -33.84 19.36 -58.17
CA LYS A 39 -33.76 20.16 -56.93
C LYS A 39 -32.32 20.59 -56.82
N ASP A 40 -32.07 21.89 -56.83
CA ASP A 40 -30.78 22.48 -56.64
C ASP A 40 -30.07 21.76 -55.47
N PRO A 41 -28.91 21.13 -55.68
CA PRO A 41 -28.19 20.39 -54.64
C PRO A 41 -28.02 21.21 -53.36
N ILE A 42 -27.83 22.53 -53.50
CA ILE A 42 -27.71 23.44 -52.36
C ILE A 42 -29.04 23.55 -51.60
N ALA A 43 -30.17 23.67 -52.30
CA ALA A 43 -31.48 23.73 -51.63
C ALA A 43 -31.83 22.43 -50.90
N LEU A 44 -31.42 21.28 -51.44
CA LEU A 44 -31.57 19.98 -50.76
C LEU A 44 -30.66 19.86 -49.54
N ALA A 45 -29.42 20.31 -49.66
CA ALA A 45 -28.46 20.36 -48.53
C ALA A 45 -28.97 21.23 -47.39
N GLU A 46 -29.52 22.41 -47.72
CA GLU A 46 -30.14 23.32 -46.72
C GLU A 46 -31.33 22.67 -46.01
N ALA A 47 -32.18 21.92 -46.77
CA ALA A 47 -33.29 21.17 -46.17
C ALA A 47 -32.76 20.10 -45.17
N LYS A 48 -31.73 19.35 -45.55
CA LYS A 48 -31.09 18.36 -44.68
C LYS A 48 -30.47 18.99 -43.42
N LYS A 49 -29.82 20.15 -43.56
CA LYS A 49 -29.34 20.93 -42.41
C LYS A 49 -30.48 21.33 -41.48
N ALA A 50 -31.63 21.79 -42.07
CA ALA A 50 -32.79 22.19 -41.28
C ALA A 50 -33.41 21.00 -40.51
N GLU A 51 -33.48 19.83 -41.13
CA GLU A 51 -33.86 18.58 -40.45
C GLU A 51 -32.86 18.23 -39.34
N GLY A 52 -31.55 18.31 -39.60
CA GLY A 52 -30.50 18.09 -38.63
C GLY A 52 -30.58 19.03 -37.40
N ASN A 53 -30.92 20.30 -37.64
CA ASN A 53 -31.14 21.27 -36.56
C ASN A 53 -32.35 20.88 -35.67
N LYS A 54 -33.42 20.30 -36.26
CA LYS A 54 -34.56 19.81 -35.48
C LYS A 54 -34.17 18.63 -34.60
N GLU A 55 -33.40 17.69 -35.14
CA GLU A 55 -32.91 16.54 -34.34
C GLU A 55 -31.90 16.96 -33.27
N TYR A 56 -31.02 17.92 -33.56
CA TYR A 56 -30.13 18.51 -32.58
C TYR A 56 -30.90 19.14 -31.41
N ALA A 57 -31.97 19.90 -31.70
CA ALA A 57 -32.83 20.49 -30.68
C ALA A 57 -33.55 19.45 -29.80
N LYS A 58 -33.90 18.28 -30.40
CA LYS A 58 -34.43 17.10 -29.66
C LYS A 58 -33.36 16.32 -28.90
N LYS A 59 -32.11 16.72 -28.97
CA LYS A 59 -30.92 16.04 -28.41
C LYS A 59 -30.59 14.70 -29.06
N ASN A 60 -31.14 14.41 -30.26
CA ASN A 60 -30.84 13.24 -31.06
C ASN A 60 -29.56 13.47 -31.91
N TYR A 61 -28.41 13.62 -31.21
CA TYR A 61 -27.17 14.09 -31.82
C TYR A 61 -26.61 13.13 -32.87
N ASP A 62 -26.76 11.82 -32.75
CA ASP A 62 -26.31 10.86 -33.77
C ASP A 62 -27.13 10.99 -35.05
N GLN A 63 -28.44 11.23 -34.95
CA GLN A 63 -29.26 11.48 -36.12
C GLN A 63 -28.96 12.86 -36.76
N ALA A 64 -28.69 13.87 -35.92
CA ALA A 64 -28.25 15.18 -36.42
C ALA A 64 -26.93 15.07 -37.21
N VAL A 65 -25.96 14.29 -36.72
CA VAL A 65 -24.68 14.02 -37.43
C VAL A 65 -24.93 13.38 -38.79
N ARG A 66 -25.84 12.41 -38.90
CA ARG A 66 -26.17 11.77 -40.20
C ARG A 66 -26.73 12.79 -41.17
N LEU A 67 -27.73 13.59 -40.75
CA LEU A 67 -28.37 14.58 -41.59
C LEU A 67 -27.41 15.70 -42.03
N TYR A 68 -26.52 16.15 -41.15
CA TYR A 68 -25.47 17.08 -41.53
C TYR A 68 -24.43 16.46 -42.47
N THR A 69 -24.18 15.15 -42.37
CA THR A 69 -23.30 14.45 -43.30
C THR A 69 -23.90 14.39 -44.68
N GLU A 70 -25.21 14.07 -44.82
CA GLU A 70 -25.94 14.14 -46.08
C GLU A 70 -25.92 15.58 -46.68
N ALA A 71 -26.03 16.60 -45.84
CA ALA A 71 -25.93 17.99 -46.29
C ALA A 71 -24.53 18.33 -46.84
N ILE A 72 -23.46 17.86 -46.20
CA ILE A 72 -22.06 18.05 -46.63
C ILE A 72 -21.78 17.30 -47.93
N GLU A 73 -22.31 16.07 -48.09
CA GLU A 73 -22.17 15.29 -49.33
C GLU A 73 -22.82 15.99 -50.54
N LEU A 74 -23.93 16.71 -50.29
CA LEU A 74 -24.62 17.48 -51.33
C LEU A 74 -23.96 18.81 -51.67
N ALA A 75 -23.35 19.48 -50.69
CA ALA A 75 -22.68 20.77 -50.84
C ALA A 75 -21.48 20.88 -49.91
N PRO A 76 -20.31 20.37 -50.29
CA PRO A 76 -19.13 20.25 -49.43
C PRO A 76 -18.42 21.59 -49.12
N ASP A 77 -18.73 22.65 -49.84
CA ASP A 77 -18.06 23.96 -49.70
C ASP A 77 -18.80 24.90 -48.73
N VAL A 78 -19.78 24.39 -47.99
CA VAL A 78 -20.57 25.22 -47.05
C VAL A 78 -20.11 25.08 -45.63
N ALA A 79 -19.40 26.07 -45.11
CA ALA A 79 -18.80 26.08 -43.75
C ALA A 79 -19.78 25.77 -42.61
N THR A 80 -21.03 26.26 -42.74
CA THR A 80 -22.06 26.09 -41.69
C THR A 80 -22.46 24.63 -41.45
N PHE A 81 -22.39 23.76 -42.47
CA PHE A 81 -22.72 22.34 -42.31
C PHE A 81 -21.70 21.61 -41.44
N TYR A 82 -20.41 21.82 -41.71
CA TYR A 82 -19.34 21.32 -40.87
C TYR A 82 -19.45 21.87 -39.47
N GLY A 83 -19.69 23.19 -39.34
CA GLY A 83 -19.88 23.82 -38.05
C GLY A 83 -21.00 23.18 -37.23
N ASN A 84 -22.17 22.84 -37.86
CA ASN A 84 -23.28 22.21 -37.15
C ASN A 84 -23.00 20.75 -36.82
N ARG A 85 -22.32 19.99 -37.72
CA ARG A 85 -21.89 18.62 -37.42
C ARG A 85 -20.86 18.57 -36.26
N SER A 86 -19.91 19.52 -36.25
CA SER A 86 -19.01 19.71 -35.15
C SER A 86 -19.74 19.92 -33.83
N ALA A 87 -20.75 20.80 -33.80
CA ALA A 87 -21.55 21.00 -32.58
C ALA A 87 -22.21 19.70 -32.08
N ALA A 88 -22.76 18.89 -33.02
CA ALA A 88 -23.33 17.59 -32.66
C ALA A 88 -22.27 16.59 -32.13
N TYR A 89 -21.09 16.55 -32.75
CA TYR A 89 -19.98 15.73 -32.25
C TYR A 89 -19.51 16.19 -30.87
N MET A 90 -19.45 17.49 -30.57
CA MET A 90 -19.14 17.99 -29.24
C MET A 90 -20.14 17.48 -28.18
N MET A 91 -21.44 17.49 -28.51
CA MET A 91 -22.47 16.96 -27.61
C MET A 91 -22.35 15.44 -27.38
N LEU A 92 -21.81 14.71 -28.35
CA LEU A 92 -21.46 13.31 -28.25
C LEU A 92 -20.08 13.07 -27.61
N MET A 93 -19.40 14.10 -27.13
CA MET A 93 -18.04 14.07 -26.59
C MET A 93 -16.97 13.50 -27.56
N LYS A 94 -17.26 13.49 -28.87
CA LYS A 94 -16.36 13.04 -29.94
C LYS A 94 -15.51 14.24 -30.41
N TYR A 95 -14.65 14.78 -29.50
CA TYR A 95 -13.96 16.06 -29.69
C TYR A 95 -12.96 16.06 -30.85
N ASP A 96 -12.33 14.91 -31.16
CA ASP A 96 -11.42 14.81 -32.32
C ASP A 96 -12.18 15.06 -33.64
N LYS A 97 -13.33 14.39 -33.84
CA LYS A 97 -14.17 14.61 -35.03
C LYS A 97 -14.77 16.01 -35.06
N ALA A 98 -15.14 16.53 -33.89
CA ALA A 98 -15.64 17.91 -33.79
C ALA A 98 -14.56 18.93 -34.17
N LEU A 99 -13.30 18.67 -33.80
CA LEU A 99 -12.15 19.51 -34.16
C LEU A 99 -11.90 19.49 -35.67
N GLU A 100 -11.88 18.30 -36.29
CA GLU A 100 -11.73 18.15 -37.75
C GLU A 100 -12.75 18.97 -38.51
N ASP A 101 -14.05 18.82 -38.17
CA ASP A 101 -15.12 19.56 -38.76
C ASP A 101 -15.03 21.09 -38.54
N SER A 102 -14.68 21.49 -37.33
CA SER A 102 -14.52 22.93 -37.01
C SER A 102 -13.36 23.55 -37.78
N LEU A 103 -12.23 22.82 -37.91
CA LEU A 103 -11.09 23.27 -38.73
C LEU A 103 -11.47 23.37 -40.21
N MET A 104 -12.26 22.43 -40.72
CA MET A 104 -12.76 22.52 -42.08
C MET A 104 -13.71 23.71 -42.29
N ALA A 105 -14.58 23.97 -41.29
CA ALA A 105 -15.48 25.14 -41.34
C ALA A 105 -14.71 26.47 -41.41
N ILE A 106 -13.67 26.67 -40.61
CA ILE A 106 -12.87 27.90 -40.65
C ILE A 106 -11.92 27.99 -41.85
N LYS A 107 -11.57 26.83 -42.46
CA LYS A 107 -10.84 26.80 -43.72
C LYS A 107 -11.70 27.31 -44.89
N LEU A 108 -13.00 26.96 -44.90
CA LEU A 108 -13.97 27.43 -45.89
C LEU A 108 -14.39 28.87 -45.66
N ASP A 109 -14.54 29.28 -44.40
CA ASP A 109 -14.88 30.65 -44.02
C ASP A 109 -14.06 31.10 -42.81
N ASN A 110 -12.98 31.80 -43.03
CA ASN A 110 -12.08 32.29 -41.96
C ASN A 110 -12.72 33.39 -41.09
N SER A 111 -13.86 33.97 -41.51
CA SER A 111 -14.62 34.92 -40.69
C SER A 111 -15.68 34.24 -39.80
N PHE A 112 -15.82 32.90 -39.87
CA PHE A 112 -16.82 32.16 -39.15
C PHE A 112 -16.51 32.06 -37.66
N VAL A 113 -16.90 33.10 -36.90
CA VAL A 113 -16.65 33.25 -35.45
C VAL A 113 -17.05 32.00 -34.65
N LYS A 114 -18.23 31.39 -34.96
CA LYS A 114 -18.70 30.18 -34.31
C LYS A 114 -17.80 28.97 -34.60
N GLY A 115 -17.18 28.92 -35.79
CA GLY A 115 -16.19 27.89 -36.14
C GLY A 115 -14.94 27.99 -35.27
N HIS A 116 -14.33 29.17 -35.21
CA HIS A 116 -13.17 29.43 -34.34
C HIS A 116 -13.45 29.12 -32.87
N TYR A 117 -14.63 29.53 -32.38
CA TYR A 117 -15.03 29.20 -31.01
C TYR A 117 -15.15 27.70 -30.73
N ARG A 118 -15.69 26.93 -31.69
CA ARG A 118 -15.77 25.46 -31.56
C ARG A 118 -14.39 24.81 -31.62
N VAL A 119 -13.50 25.28 -32.51
CA VAL A 119 -12.10 24.83 -32.53
C VAL A 119 -11.47 25.02 -31.15
N ALA A 120 -11.63 26.19 -30.57
CA ALA A 120 -11.09 26.50 -29.23
C ALA A 120 -11.67 25.60 -28.15
N LYS A 121 -12.98 25.35 -28.17
CA LYS A 121 -13.65 24.44 -27.21
C LYS A 121 -13.15 23.01 -27.37
N CYS A 122 -12.94 22.52 -28.58
CA CYS A 122 -12.38 21.20 -28.84
C CYS A 122 -10.93 21.10 -28.36
N TYR A 123 -10.09 22.09 -28.66
CA TYR A 123 -8.73 22.16 -28.14
C TYR A 123 -8.70 22.16 -26.61
N LEU A 124 -9.58 22.93 -25.97
CA LEU A 124 -9.64 22.95 -24.51
C LEU A 124 -10.08 21.59 -23.96
N ALA A 125 -11.13 20.98 -24.51
CA ALA A 125 -11.59 19.64 -24.06
C ALA A 125 -10.52 18.56 -24.21
N LEU A 126 -9.69 18.64 -25.25
CA LEU A 126 -8.57 17.74 -25.54
C LEU A 126 -7.30 18.07 -24.74
N GLY A 127 -7.30 19.16 -23.95
CA GLY A 127 -6.14 19.61 -23.16
C GLY A 127 -5.07 20.34 -23.97
N LEU A 128 -5.37 20.73 -25.21
CA LEU A 128 -4.50 21.53 -26.06
C LEU A 128 -4.67 23.03 -25.73
N SER A 129 -4.39 23.39 -24.47
CA SER A 129 -4.75 24.69 -23.89
C SER A 129 -4.10 25.88 -24.60
N ARG A 130 -2.85 25.72 -25.07
CA ARG A 130 -2.16 26.80 -25.86
C ARG A 130 -2.88 27.09 -27.16
N ASN A 131 -3.29 26.06 -27.88
CA ASN A 131 -4.04 26.17 -29.13
C ASN A 131 -5.43 26.80 -28.86
N ALA A 132 -6.09 26.39 -27.76
CA ALA A 132 -7.35 26.98 -27.33
C ALA A 132 -7.21 28.52 -27.07
N VAL A 133 -6.15 28.95 -26.38
CA VAL A 133 -5.85 30.38 -26.13
C VAL A 133 -5.71 31.14 -27.44
N MET A 134 -4.94 30.61 -28.40
CA MET A 134 -4.73 31.25 -29.69
C MET A 134 -6.06 31.43 -30.47
N GLU A 135 -6.90 30.40 -30.50
CA GLU A 135 -8.19 30.47 -31.18
C GLU A 135 -9.19 31.38 -30.46
N LEU A 136 -9.21 31.38 -29.10
CA LEU A 136 -10.04 32.29 -28.33
C LEU A 136 -9.65 33.75 -28.54
N GLN A 137 -8.36 34.04 -28.69
CA GLN A 137 -7.88 35.41 -29.05
C GLN A 137 -8.37 35.82 -30.44
N LYS A 138 -8.40 34.90 -31.43
CA LYS A 138 -9.00 35.18 -32.76
C LYS A 138 -10.49 35.45 -32.64
N VAL A 139 -11.23 34.63 -31.86
CA VAL A 139 -12.65 34.88 -31.59
C VAL A 139 -12.88 36.28 -31.03
N LEU A 140 -12.08 36.69 -30.03
CA LEU A 140 -12.18 38.00 -29.41
C LEU A 140 -11.73 39.16 -30.32
N ALA A 141 -10.85 38.88 -31.29
CA ALA A 141 -10.50 39.88 -32.32
C ALA A 141 -11.67 40.10 -33.28
N LEU A 142 -12.43 39.04 -33.64
CA LEU A 142 -13.60 39.09 -34.50
C LEU A 142 -14.85 39.61 -33.76
N ASP A 143 -15.02 39.23 -32.50
CA ASP A 143 -16.14 39.60 -31.62
C ASP A 143 -15.64 39.99 -30.23
N LYS A 144 -15.30 41.24 -30.02
CA LYS A 144 -14.77 41.79 -28.75
C LYS A 144 -15.71 41.67 -27.56
N LYS A 145 -17.02 41.48 -27.79
CA LYS A 145 -18.04 41.40 -26.73
C LYS A 145 -18.40 39.96 -26.36
N ASN A 146 -17.73 38.98 -26.92
CA ASN A 146 -17.99 37.55 -26.65
C ASN A 146 -17.60 37.19 -25.21
N LYS A 147 -18.61 37.15 -24.32
CA LYS A 147 -18.42 36.82 -22.89
C LYS A 147 -17.96 35.39 -22.69
N ASP A 148 -18.49 34.45 -23.50
CA ASP A 148 -18.16 33.04 -23.38
C ASP A 148 -16.69 32.80 -23.76
N ALA A 149 -16.22 33.39 -24.86
CA ALA A 149 -14.82 33.33 -25.26
C ALA A 149 -13.88 33.93 -24.21
N THR A 150 -14.31 35.05 -23.54
CA THR A 150 -13.54 35.67 -22.46
C THR A 150 -13.43 34.74 -21.26
N ASN A 151 -14.50 34.03 -20.87
CA ASN A 151 -14.49 33.10 -19.74
C ASN A 151 -13.68 31.85 -20.08
N ASP A 152 -13.84 31.32 -21.31
CA ASP A 152 -13.06 30.15 -21.75
C ASP A 152 -11.55 30.47 -21.86
N LEU A 153 -11.18 31.71 -22.23
CA LEU A 153 -9.78 32.17 -22.24
C LEU A 153 -9.17 32.13 -20.81
N LYS A 154 -9.92 32.60 -19.81
CA LYS A 154 -9.49 32.49 -18.40
C LYS A 154 -9.34 31.02 -17.99
N THR A 155 -10.28 30.18 -18.40
CA THR A 155 -10.24 28.74 -18.13
C THR A 155 -9.03 28.08 -18.78
N ALA A 156 -8.74 28.39 -20.05
CA ALA A 156 -7.58 27.85 -20.77
C ALA A 156 -6.26 28.25 -20.11
N ASN A 157 -6.12 29.50 -19.68
CA ASN A 157 -4.95 29.97 -18.94
C ASN A 157 -4.79 29.22 -17.59
N LEU A 158 -5.88 29.03 -16.84
CA LEU A 158 -5.86 28.27 -15.59
C LEU A 158 -5.44 26.83 -15.81
N VAL A 159 -5.90 26.18 -16.89
CA VAL A 159 -5.47 24.81 -17.23
C VAL A 159 -3.98 24.78 -17.54
N MET A 160 -3.44 25.77 -18.25
CA MET A 160 -2.00 25.89 -18.51
C MET A 160 -1.18 26.02 -17.20
N GLU A 161 -1.70 26.77 -16.22
CA GLU A 161 -1.08 26.89 -14.90
C GLU A 161 -1.07 25.54 -14.16
N TYR A 162 -2.19 24.79 -14.18
CA TYR A 162 -2.24 23.44 -13.61
C TYR A 162 -1.29 22.49 -14.32
N GLU A 163 -1.22 22.54 -15.64
CA GLU A 163 -0.32 21.71 -16.45
C GLU A 163 1.15 21.99 -16.07
N SER A 164 1.58 23.24 -16.11
CA SER A 164 2.94 23.63 -15.73
C SER A 164 3.28 23.22 -14.31
N SER A 165 2.36 23.50 -13.37
CA SER A 165 2.54 23.13 -11.95
C SER A 165 2.63 21.62 -11.75
N ALA A 166 1.93 20.81 -12.56
CA ALA A 166 2.00 19.37 -12.49
C ALA A 166 3.33 18.82 -13.03
N TYR A 167 3.84 19.35 -14.13
CA TYR A 167 5.16 18.95 -14.64
C TYR A 167 6.27 19.28 -13.63
N ASP A 168 6.27 20.50 -13.08
CA ASP A 168 7.23 20.90 -12.04
C ASP A 168 7.15 19.98 -10.79
N ALA A 169 5.92 19.64 -10.39
CA ALA A 169 5.69 18.76 -9.25
C ALA A 169 6.14 17.31 -9.55
N PHE A 170 5.97 16.87 -10.80
CA PHE A 170 6.39 15.53 -11.23
C PHE A 170 7.92 15.38 -11.16
N GLU A 171 8.66 16.36 -11.63
CA GLU A 171 10.12 16.41 -11.53
C GLU A 171 10.60 16.39 -10.08
N LYS A 172 9.91 17.15 -9.20
CA LYS A 172 10.18 17.18 -7.75
C LYS A 172 9.65 15.96 -7.00
N LYS A 173 9.06 14.98 -7.69
CA LYS A 173 8.42 13.77 -7.12
C LYS A 173 7.28 14.07 -6.14
N ASP A 174 6.69 15.27 -6.20
CA ASP A 174 5.47 15.59 -5.46
C ASP A 174 4.22 15.10 -6.21
N TYR A 175 4.06 13.81 -6.22
CA TYR A 175 2.97 13.14 -6.96
C TYR A 175 1.58 13.50 -6.40
N ARG A 176 1.47 13.90 -5.14
CA ARG A 176 0.19 14.36 -4.58
C ARG A 176 -0.26 15.66 -5.23
N LYS A 177 0.66 16.58 -5.43
CA LYS A 177 0.40 17.83 -6.14
C LYS A 177 0.07 17.58 -7.61
N VAL A 178 0.75 16.63 -8.27
CA VAL A 178 0.40 16.20 -9.65
C VAL A 178 -1.05 15.74 -9.73
N VAL A 179 -1.48 14.82 -8.83
CA VAL A 179 -2.87 14.34 -8.78
C VAL A 179 -3.86 15.48 -8.59
N PHE A 180 -3.56 16.44 -7.72
CA PHE A 180 -4.39 17.60 -7.49
C PHE A 180 -4.52 18.47 -8.76
N CYS A 181 -3.40 18.84 -9.38
CA CYS A 181 -3.39 19.66 -10.60
C CYS A 181 -4.13 18.96 -11.74
N MET A 182 -3.85 17.68 -11.99
CA MET A 182 -4.48 16.93 -13.07
C MET A 182 -5.97 16.72 -12.85
N ARG A 183 -6.43 16.55 -11.62
CA ARG A 183 -7.87 16.49 -11.31
C ARG A 183 -8.57 17.80 -11.70
N ASN A 184 -8.03 18.93 -11.25
CA ASN A 184 -8.62 20.25 -11.56
C ASN A 184 -8.57 20.56 -13.07
N ALA A 185 -7.49 20.17 -13.75
CA ALA A 185 -7.39 20.30 -15.20
C ALA A 185 -8.44 19.44 -15.92
N LEU A 186 -8.65 18.19 -15.49
CA LEU A 186 -9.63 17.26 -16.08
C LEU A 186 -11.08 17.70 -15.88
N GLU A 187 -11.40 18.47 -14.86
CA GLU A 187 -12.73 19.09 -14.73
C GLU A 187 -13.03 20.05 -15.90
N LYS A 188 -12.01 20.66 -16.48
CA LYS A 188 -12.13 21.58 -17.61
C LYS A 188 -11.84 20.89 -18.95
N CYS A 189 -11.01 19.86 -18.95
CA CYS A 189 -10.52 19.12 -20.12
C CYS A 189 -10.82 17.62 -20.00
N PRO A 190 -12.08 17.20 -19.96
CA PRO A 190 -12.47 15.81 -19.61
C PRO A 190 -12.01 14.76 -20.62
N ALA A 191 -11.72 15.16 -21.86
CA ALA A 191 -11.25 14.26 -22.91
C ALA A 191 -9.71 14.14 -22.99
N CYS A 192 -8.96 14.91 -22.21
CA CYS A 192 -7.49 14.92 -22.28
C CYS A 192 -6.90 13.60 -21.74
N THR A 193 -6.52 12.71 -22.62
CA THR A 193 -5.92 11.42 -22.27
C THR A 193 -4.57 11.57 -21.57
N ILE A 194 -3.76 12.57 -21.96
CA ILE A 194 -2.46 12.86 -21.35
C ILE A 194 -2.61 13.18 -19.85
N TYR A 195 -3.59 14.02 -19.50
CA TYR A 195 -3.84 14.36 -18.08
C TYR A 195 -4.38 13.16 -17.28
N LYS A 196 -5.23 12.31 -17.91
CA LYS A 196 -5.70 11.06 -17.29
C LYS A 196 -4.55 10.11 -17.01
N VAL A 197 -3.64 9.91 -17.98
CA VAL A 197 -2.44 9.08 -17.82
C VAL A 197 -1.53 9.65 -16.73
N MET A 198 -1.22 10.94 -16.78
CA MET A 198 -0.35 11.59 -15.77
C MET A 198 -0.94 11.46 -14.35
N LYS A 199 -2.26 11.63 -14.21
CA LYS A 199 -2.97 11.41 -12.95
C LYS A 199 -2.84 9.96 -12.49
N ALA A 200 -3.07 9.01 -13.37
CA ALA A 200 -2.99 7.58 -13.07
C ALA A 200 -1.56 7.15 -12.68
N GLU A 201 -0.54 7.63 -13.40
CA GLU A 201 0.86 7.38 -13.05
C GLU A 201 1.21 7.97 -11.67
N ALA A 202 0.80 9.19 -11.40
CA ALA A 202 1.03 9.83 -10.11
C ALA A 202 0.31 9.11 -8.96
N LEU A 203 -0.92 8.61 -9.18
CA LEU A 203 -1.62 7.76 -8.22
C LEU A 203 -0.85 6.47 -7.92
N ALA A 204 -0.33 5.80 -8.95
CA ALA A 204 0.51 4.61 -8.77
C ALA A 204 1.76 4.91 -7.95
N LEU A 205 2.45 6.03 -8.24
CA LEU A 205 3.67 6.45 -7.54
C LEU A 205 3.41 6.91 -6.10
N THR A 206 2.16 7.26 -5.74
CA THR A 206 1.76 7.50 -4.34
C THR A 206 1.30 6.25 -3.59
N GLY A 207 1.30 5.08 -4.25
CA GLY A 207 0.85 3.81 -3.67
C GLY A 207 -0.67 3.57 -3.75
N LYS A 208 -1.41 4.44 -4.45
CA LYS A 208 -2.86 4.28 -4.70
C LYS A 208 -3.10 3.42 -5.94
N TYR A 209 -2.66 2.16 -5.87
CA TYR A 209 -2.64 1.27 -7.03
C TYR A 209 -4.03 0.97 -7.60
N SER A 210 -5.04 0.78 -6.73
CA SER A 210 -6.42 0.51 -7.16
C SER A 210 -7.01 1.67 -7.96
N ASP A 211 -6.81 2.91 -7.48
CA ASP A 211 -7.30 4.10 -8.16
C ASP A 211 -6.58 4.28 -9.50
N ALA A 212 -5.25 4.07 -9.52
CA ALA A 212 -4.44 4.16 -10.73
C ALA A 212 -4.83 3.12 -11.78
N GLU A 213 -5.09 1.88 -11.37
CA GLU A 213 -5.51 0.79 -12.25
C GLU A 213 -6.89 1.04 -12.83
N HIS A 214 -7.82 1.61 -12.04
CA HIS A 214 -9.15 2.02 -12.51
C HIS A 214 -9.04 3.08 -13.61
N GLU A 215 -8.30 4.16 -13.36
CA GLU A 215 -8.08 5.24 -14.35
C GLU A 215 -7.42 4.70 -15.64
N ALA A 216 -6.39 3.87 -15.52
CA ALA A 216 -5.74 3.28 -16.67
C ALA A 216 -6.68 2.31 -17.44
N THR A 217 -7.54 1.59 -16.75
CA THR A 217 -8.53 0.70 -17.37
C THR A 217 -9.57 1.49 -18.14
N ASP A 218 -10.03 2.63 -17.61
CA ASP A 218 -10.99 3.49 -18.30
C ASP A 218 -10.41 4.09 -19.60
N ILE A 219 -9.13 4.45 -19.60
CA ILE A 219 -8.42 4.86 -20.82
C ILE A 219 -8.40 3.69 -21.83
N LEU A 220 -8.06 2.48 -21.40
CA LEU A 220 -7.95 1.31 -22.26
C LEU A 220 -9.28 0.80 -22.81
N ARG A 221 -10.42 1.16 -22.20
CA ARG A 221 -11.76 0.90 -22.76
C ARG A 221 -12.03 1.73 -24.02
N THR A 222 -11.50 2.95 -24.08
CA THR A 222 -11.66 3.84 -25.22
C THR A 222 -10.56 3.66 -26.26
N ASP A 223 -9.33 3.45 -25.78
CA ASP A 223 -8.13 3.24 -26.60
C ASP A 223 -7.33 2.05 -26.05
N SER A 224 -7.64 0.84 -26.51
CA SER A 224 -6.97 -0.40 -26.09
C SER A 224 -5.49 -0.47 -26.50
N ALA A 225 -5.05 0.45 -27.36
CA ALA A 225 -3.67 0.52 -27.84
C ALA A 225 -2.80 1.52 -27.04
N ASN A 226 -3.38 2.26 -26.12
CA ASN A 226 -2.69 3.30 -25.37
C ASN A 226 -1.50 2.75 -24.56
N THR A 227 -0.31 3.04 -25.03
CA THR A 227 0.96 2.51 -24.44
C THR A 227 1.19 3.01 -23.04
N ASP A 228 0.89 4.27 -22.75
CA ASP A 228 1.08 4.85 -21.42
C ASP A 228 0.12 4.25 -20.39
N ALA A 229 -1.14 4.00 -20.77
CA ALA A 229 -2.10 3.34 -19.88
C ALA A 229 -1.71 1.89 -19.59
N ILE A 230 -1.19 1.15 -20.59
CA ILE A 230 -0.64 -0.19 -20.40
C ILE A 230 0.57 -0.14 -19.46
N TYR A 231 1.44 0.87 -19.64
CA TYR A 231 2.57 1.12 -18.75
C TYR A 231 2.13 1.34 -17.30
N VAL A 232 1.13 2.19 -17.07
CA VAL A 232 0.61 2.45 -15.70
C VAL A 232 0.07 1.18 -15.06
N ARG A 233 -0.66 0.32 -15.79
CA ARG A 233 -1.08 -0.99 -15.26
C ARG A 233 0.10 -1.88 -14.91
N GLY A 234 1.12 -1.91 -15.77
CA GLY A 234 2.38 -2.60 -15.48
C GLY A 234 3.06 -2.05 -14.24
N LEU A 235 3.07 -0.73 -14.05
CA LEU A 235 3.62 -0.05 -12.88
C LEU A 235 2.89 -0.45 -11.58
N CYS A 236 1.56 -0.47 -11.60
CA CYS A 236 0.76 -0.92 -10.46
C CYS A 236 1.08 -2.37 -10.08
N LEU A 237 1.11 -3.27 -11.05
CA LEU A 237 1.44 -4.68 -10.84
C LEU A 237 2.87 -4.86 -10.30
N TYR A 238 3.83 -4.07 -10.81
CA TYR A 238 5.22 -4.13 -10.38
C TYR A 238 5.37 -3.79 -8.90
N TYR A 239 4.73 -2.72 -8.45
CA TYR A 239 4.81 -2.30 -7.05
C TYR A 239 3.88 -3.07 -6.11
N GLN A 240 2.93 -3.87 -6.65
CA GLN A 240 2.09 -4.81 -5.89
C GLN A 240 2.68 -6.23 -5.82
N ASP A 241 3.97 -6.41 -6.08
CA ASP A 241 4.69 -7.70 -6.09
C ASP A 241 4.21 -8.69 -7.17
N ASN A 242 3.54 -8.20 -8.21
CA ASN A 242 3.17 -9.02 -9.36
C ASN A 242 4.15 -8.79 -10.53
N VAL A 243 5.44 -8.99 -10.25
CA VAL A 243 6.54 -8.65 -11.15
C VAL A 243 6.44 -9.41 -12.48
N GLU A 244 5.94 -10.65 -12.47
CA GLU A 244 5.73 -11.48 -13.66
C GLU A 244 4.75 -10.83 -14.64
N LYS A 245 3.55 -10.48 -14.16
CA LYS A 245 2.55 -9.82 -15.02
C LYS A 245 2.99 -8.42 -15.42
N ALA A 246 3.66 -7.69 -14.53
CA ALA A 246 4.24 -6.39 -14.86
C ALA A 246 5.23 -6.49 -16.02
N TYR A 247 6.12 -7.48 -16.00
CA TYR A 247 7.07 -7.76 -17.08
C TYR A 247 6.37 -7.95 -18.43
N GLN A 248 5.26 -8.70 -18.47
CA GLN A 248 4.47 -8.89 -19.70
C GLN A 248 3.86 -7.58 -20.21
N HIS A 249 3.34 -6.73 -19.32
CA HIS A 249 2.84 -5.41 -19.71
C HIS A 249 3.95 -4.52 -20.28
N PHE A 250 5.12 -4.50 -19.66
CA PHE A 250 6.26 -3.72 -20.19
C PHE A 250 6.75 -4.24 -21.54
N ILE A 251 6.76 -5.56 -21.78
CA ILE A 251 7.02 -6.12 -23.11
C ILE A 251 5.97 -5.63 -24.12
N GLN A 252 4.69 -5.62 -23.74
CA GLN A 252 3.62 -5.14 -24.61
C GLN A 252 3.80 -3.66 -24.99
N VAL A 253 4.20 -2.83 -24.02
CA VAL A 253 4.55 -1.42 -24.27
C VAL A 253 5.72 -1.34 -25.25
N MET A 254 6.83 -2.04 -24.98
CA MET A 254 8.04 -1.98 -25.82
C MET A 254 7.83 -2.50 -27.25
N LYS A 255 6.85 -3.41 -27.46
CA LYS A 255 6.49 -3.86 -28.82
C LYS A 255 5.77 -2.78 -29.62
N ARG A 256 5.00 -1.91 -28.96
CA ARG A 256 4.21 -0.86 -29.61
C ARG A 256 4.96 0.47 -29.69
N ASP A 257 5.69 0.79 -28.64
CA ASP A 257 6.52 1.99 -28.50
C ASP A 257 7.92 1.59 -28.00
N PRO A 258 8.84 1.26 -28.93
CA PRO A 258 10.22 0.91 -28.58
C PRO A 258 10.98 2.01 -27.86
N ASP A 259 10.55 3.28 -27.98
CA ASP A 259 11.22 4.44 -27.40
C ASP A 259 10.69 4.84 -26.02
N HIS A 260 9.72 4.11 -25.48
CA HIS A 260 9.14 4.36 -24.17
C HIS A 260 10.16 4.17 -23.03
N LYS A 261 10.85 5.25 -22.67
CA LYS A 261 11.99 5.24 -21.72
C LYS A 261 11.64 4.65 -20.35
N LYS A 262 10.48 5.04 -19.79
CA LYS A 262 10.04 4.58 -18.45
C LYS A 262 9.78 3.06 -18.45
N ALA A 263 9.09 2.55 -19.46
CA ALA A 263 8.82 1.12 -19.58
C ALA A 263 10.10 0.30 -19.78
N ARG A 264 11.05 0.80 -20.58
CA ARG A 264 12.35 0.15 -20.79
C ARG A 264 13.14 -0.01 -19.48
N ILE A 265 13.15 1.02 -18.62
CA ILE A 265 13.82 0.97 -17.31
C ILE A 265 13.19 -0.08 -16.42
N LEU A 266 11.84 -0.07 -16.30
CA LEU A 266 11.13 -1.02 -15.43
C LEU A 266 11.15 -2.45 -15.98
N LEU A 267 11.15 -2.62 -17.30
CA LEU A 267 11.34 -3.93 -17.94
C LEU A 267 12.69 -4.55 -17.54
N LYS A 268 13.77 -3.75 -17.59
CA LYS A 268 15.09 -4.20 -17.16
C LYS A 268 15.12 -4.56 -15.68
N LYS A 269 14.55 -3.70 -14.82
CA LYS A 269 14.46 -3.97 -13.39
C LYS A 269 13.64 -5.24 -13.10
N ALA A 270 12.46 -5.38 -13.70
CA ALA A 270 11.59 -6.54 -13.51
C ALA A 270 12.29 -7.84 -13.93
N LYS A 271 12.95 -7.85 -15.10
CA LYS A 271 13.73 -9.00 -15.59
C LYS A 271 14.85 -9.39 -14.62
N SER A 272 15.64 -8.41 -14.18
CA SER A 272 16.76 -8.65 -13.25
C SER A 272 16.25 -9.16 -11.90
N LEU A 273 15.16 -8.57 -11.38
CA LEU A 273 14.58 -8.94 -10.10
C LEU A 273 14.03 -10.38 -10.10
N GLN A 274 13.33 -10.76 -11.19
CA GLN A 274 12.86 -12.14 -11.37
C GLN A 274 14.00 -13.14 -11.45
N ALA A 275 15.05 -12.83 -12.24
CA ALA A 275 16.21 -13.69 -12.39
C ALA A 275 16.90 -13.91 -11.05
N LYS A 276 17.24 -12.83 -10.34
CA LYS A 276 17.94 -12.92 -9.05
C LYS A 276 17.12 -13.63 -7.96
N LYS A 277 15.81 -13.35 -7.90
CA LYS A 277 14.90 -14.04 -6.98
C LYS A 277 14.81 -15.55 -7.29
N LYS A 278 14.74 -15.91 -8.58
CA LYS A 278 14.72 -17.32 -9.01
C LYS A 278 16.03 -18.02 -8.69
N GLU A 279 17.17 -17.45 -9.08
CA GLU A 279 18.50 -17.98 -8.78
C GLU A 279 18.71 -18.17 -7.27
N GLY A 280 18.26 -17.19 -6.45
CA GLY A 280 18.30 -17.27 -4.99
C GLY A 280 17.45 -18.41 -4.44
N ASN A 281 16.22 -18.60 -4.97
CA ASN A 281 15.34 -19.70 -4.58
C ASN A 281 15.95 -21.06 -4.97
N ASP A 282 16.54 -21.18 -6.16
CA ASP A 282 17.17 -22.40 -6.66
C ASP A 282 18.42 -22.74 -5.83
N ALA A 283 19.23 -21.75 -5.49
CA ALA A 283 20.38 -21.89 -4.60
C ALA A 283 19.96 -22.34 -3.19
N PHE A 284 18.87 -21.78 -2.65
CA PHE A 284 18.30 -22.21 -1.38
C PHE A 284 17.83 -23.65 -1.43
N GLY A 285 17.08 -24.03 -2.47
CA GLY A 285 16.61 -25.40 -2.69
C GLY A 285 17.73 -26.42 -2.81
N SER A 286 18.89 -25.99 -3.34
CA SER A 286 20.10 -26.83 -3.48
C SER A 286 21.00 -26.82 -2.23
N GLY A 287 20.59 -26.18 -1.14
CA GLY A 287 21.38 -26.09 0.09
C GLY A 287 22.57 -25.11 0.03
N GLN A 288 22.72 -24.34 -1.06
CA GLN A 288 23.77 -23.34 -1.23
C GLN A 288 23.39 -22.02 -0.53
N TYR A 289 23.29 -22.07 0.81
CA TYR A 289 22.70 -20.98 1.60
C TYR A 289 23.48 -19.66 1.49
N GLN A 290 24.82 -19.69 1.51
CA GLN A 290 25.58 -18.44 1.37
C GLN A 290 25.33 -17.79 0.00
N LYS A 291 25.34 -18.56 -1.08
CA LYS A 291 25.02 -18.07 -2.42
C LYS A 291 23.60 -17.50 -2.52
N ALA A 292 22.62 -18.17 -1.89
CA ALA A 292 21.24 -17.67 -1.84
C ALA A 292 21.16 -16.32 -1.10
N TYR A 293 21.90 -16.16 0.01
CA TYR A 293 21.99 -14.92 0.76
C TYR A 293 22.54 -13.76 -0.08
N ASP A 294 23.62 -14.02 -0.82
CA ASP A 294 24.26 -13.03 -1.68
C ASP A 294 23.35 -12.62 -2.84
N LEU A 295 22.67 -13.59 -3.48
CA LEU A 295 21.72 -13.33 -4.56
C LEU A 295 20.49 -12.52 -4.11
N TYR A 296 19.97 -12.76 -2.90
CA TYR A 296 18.90 -11.93 -2.34
C TYR A 296 19.40 -10.53 -1.99
N THR A 297 20.67 -10.38 -1.59
CA THR A 297 21.27 -9.06 -1.33
C THR A 297 21.38 -8.27 -2.63
N GLU A 298 21.87 -8.87 -3.71
CA GLU A 298 21.89 -8.25 -5.03
C GLU A 298 20.47 -7.89 -5.53
N ALA A 299 19.48 -8.75 -5.24
CA ALA A 299 18.09 -8.51 -5.63
C ALA A 299 17.50 -7.26 -4.94
N LEU A 300 17.84 -7.00 -3.68
CA LEU A 300 17.38 -5.82 -2.92
C LEU A 300 17.96 -4.50 -3.47
N GLU A 301 19.11 -4.54 -4.13
CA GLU A 301 19.76 -3.36 -4.74
C GLU A 301 19.12 -2.93 -6.06
N ILE A 302 18.39 -3.83 -6.75
CA ILE A 302 17.79 -3.56 -8.07
C ILE A 302 16.76 -2.44 -8.02
N ASP A 303 15.86 -2.47 -7.03
CA ASP A 303 14.86 -1.43 -6.84
C ASP A 303 14.44 -1.26 -5.37
N PRO A 304 15.12 -0.39 -4.62
CA PRO A 304 14.78 -0.13 -3.22
C PRO A 304 13.36 0.41 -2.99
N LEU A 305 12.72 0.96 -4.05
CA LEU A 305 11.37 1.51 -3.96
C LEU A 305 10.26 0.45 -4.03
N ASN A 306 10.58 -0.76 -4.50
CA ASN A 306 9.59 -1.85 -4.62
C ASN A 306 9.33 -2.53 -3.26
N LYS A 307 8.51 -1.88 -2.43
CA LYS A 307 8.30 -2.26 -1.03
C LYS A 307 7.81 -3.70 -0.85
N TYR A 308 6.76 -4.11 -1.57
CA TYR A 308 6.15 -5.43 -1.36
C TYR A 308 7.03 -6.58 -1.84
N THR A 309 7.73 -6.41 -2.96
CA THR A 309 8.70 -7.41 -3.42
C THR A 309 9.90 -7.48 -2.48
N ASN A 310 10.43 -6.32 -2.06
CA ASN A 310 11.56 -6.27 -1.13
C ASN A 310 11.22 -6.86 0.24
N ALA A 311 10.01 -6.66 0.76
CA ALA A 311 9.57 -7.32 1.98
C ALA A 311 9.69 -8.84 1.91
N LYS A 312 9.31 -9.44 0.78
CA LYS A 312 9.46 -10.89 0.56
C LYS A 312 10.92 -11.32 0.38
N ILE A 313 11.74 -10.50 -0.28
CA ILE A 313 13.17 -10.80 -0.45
C ILE A 313 13.90 -10.70 0.90
N TYR A 314 13.62 -9.68 1.71
CA TYR A 314 14.14 -9.59 3.09
C TYR A 314 13.74 -10.81 3.91
N TYR A 315 12.47 -11.23 3.86
CA TYR A 315 12.03 -12.45 4.53
C TYR A 315 12.80 -13.69 4.04
N ASN A 316 12.97 -13.87 2.73
CA ASN A 316 13.74 -14.99 2.18
C ASN A 316 15.19 -14.94 2.64
N ARG A 317 15.82 -13.76 2.64
CA ARG A 317 17.18 -13.57 3.14
C ARG A 317 17.29 -13.87 4.64
N ALA A 318 16.31 -13.48 5.43
CA ALA A 318 16.23 -13.82 6.85
C ALA A 318 16.13 -15.34 7.10
N VAL A 319 15.33 -16.04 6.28
CA VAL A 319 15.24 -17.51 6.35
C VAL A 319 16.60 -18.15 6.07
N VAL A 320 17.30 -17.70 5.04
CA VAL A 320 18.65 -18.16 4.71
C VAL A 320 19.66 -17.77 5.79
N GLY A 321 19.62 -16.52 6.25
CA GLY A 321 20.50 -15.98 7.28
C GLY A 321 20.47 -16.83 8.56
N SER A 322 19.27 -17.25 8.99
CA SER A 322 19.13 -18.14 10.14
C SER A 322 19.71 -19.55 9.91
N LYS A 323 19.81 -20.03 8.66
CA LYS A 323 20.46 -21.32 8.35
C LYS A 323 21.97 -21.24 8.35
N ILE A 324 22.56 -20.08 8.09
CA ILE A 324 24.01 -19.83 8.13
C ILE A 324 24.47 -19.14 9.41
N ASN A 325 23.65 -19.25 10.47
CA ASN A 325 23.93 -18.73 11.81
C ASN A 325 24.09 -17.21 11.92
N LYS A 326 23.49 -16.44 11.00
CA LYS A 326 23.41 -14.98 11.01
C LYS A 326 22.09 -14.51 11.64
N MET A 327 21.87 -14.87 12.91
CA MET A 327 20.58 -14.65 13.57
C MET A 327 20.20 -13.17 13.73
N GLU A 328 21.15 -12.31 14.07
CA GLU A 328 20.91 -10.88 14.22
C GLU A 328 20.50 -10.24 12.91
N GLN A 329 21.21 -10.54 11.81
CA GLN A 329 20.82 -10.08 10.48
C GLN A 329 19.46 -10.62 10.05
N ALA A 330 19.12 -11.87 10.43
CA ALA A 330 17.80 -12.42 10.15
C ALA A 330 16.68 -11.67 10.89
N ILE A 331 16.91 -11.23 12.12
CA ILE A 331 15.99 -10.39 12.88
C ILE A 331 15.84 -9.01 12.23
N GLU A 332 16.95 -8.38 11.82
CA GLU A 332 16.94 -7.10 11.12
C GLU A 332 16.18 -7.19 9.78
N ASP A 333 16.44 -8.23 8.99
CA ASP A 333 15.77 -8.47 7.73
C ASP A 333 14.26 -8.69 7.90
N CYS A 334 13.86 -9.48 8.91
CA CYS A 334 12.44 -9.62 9.25
C CYS A 334 11.83 -8.28 9.70
N THR A 335 12.58 -7.45 10.43
CA THR A 335 12.13 -6.12 10.86
C THR A 335 11.92 -5.21 9.65
N LYS A 336 12.86 -5.18 8.70
CA LYS A 336 12.67 -4.45 7.43
C LYS A 336 11.49 -4.97 6.62
N ALA A 337 11.30 -6.30 6.60
CA ALA A 337 10.16 -6.90 5.90
C ALA A 337 8.81 -6.44 6.47
N VAL A 338 8.65 -6.38 7.80
CA VAL A 338 7.41 -5.93 8.43
C VAL A 338 7.21 -4.41 8.40
N GLU A 339 8.29 -3.63 8.32
CA GLU A 339 8.24 -2.18 8.09
C GLU A 339 7.74 -1.86 6.67
N LEU A 340 8.19 -2.62 5.67
CA LEU A 340 7.77 -2.46 4.28
C LEU A 340 6.35 -2.97 4.04
N ASP A 341 5.97 -4.07 4.71
CA ASP A 341 4.63 -4.68 4.64
C ASP A 341 4.20 -5.16 6.02
N ASN A 342 3.45 -4.31 6.74
CA ASN A 342 2.93 -4.63 8.07
C ASN A 342 1.87 -5.74 8.08
N SER A 343 1.38 -6.16 6.90
CA SER A 343 0.46 -7.28 6.76
C SER A 343 1.16 -8.63 6.64
N TYR A 344 2.47 -8.64 6.43
CA TYR A 344 3.25 -9.84 6.13
C TYR A 344 3.48 -10.75 7.36
N THR A 345 2.49 -11.55 7.69
CA THR A 345 2.48 -12.43 8.89
C THR A 345 3.65 -13.40 8.96
N LYS A 346 4.13 -13.93 7.82
CA LYS A 346 5.29 -14.84 7.78
C LYS A 346 6.57 -14.20 8.30
N ALA A 347 6.75 -12.90 8.06
CA ALA A 347 7.94 -12.17 8.55
C ALA A 347 7.89 -11.99 10.07
N TYR A 348 6.72 -11.68 10.64
CA TYR A 348 6.53 -11.66 12.11
C TYR A 348 6.80 -13.02 12.74
N LEU A 349 6.26 -14.08 12.15
CA LEU A 349 6.47 -15.45 12.65
C LEU A 349 7.96 -15.82 12.62
N LYS A 350 8.66 -15.53 11.52
CA LYS A 350 10.10 -15.81 11.41
C LYS A 350 10.91 -14.99 12.41
N ARG A 351 10.57 -13.71 12.60
CA ARG A 351 11.24 -12.83 13.57
C ARG A 351 11.06 -13.35 14.99
N ALA A 352 9.82 -13.70 15.36
CA ALA A 352 9.52 -14.28 16.66
C ALA A 352 10.30 -15.57 16.92
N ASN A 353 10.39 -16.46 15.93
CA ASN A 353 11.21 -17.67 16.04
C ASN A 353 12.69 -17.33 16.22
N CYS A 354 13.24 -16.37 15.47
CA CYS A 354 14.63 -15.93 15.65
C CYS A 354 14.86 -15.30 17.04
N TYR A 355 13.88 -14.54 17.57
CA TYR A 355 13.94 -14.01 18.93
C TYR A 355 13.96 -15.15 19.97
N MET A 356 13.14 -16.21 19.78
CA MET A 356 13.19 -17.39 20.64
C MET A 356 14.56 -18.07 20.61
N ASP A 357 15.13 -18.25 19.42
CA ASP A 357 16.45 -18.88 19.24
C ASP A 357 17.59 -18.02 19.84
N CYS A 358 17.40 -16.70 19.98
CA CYS A 358 18.33 -15.77 20.61
C CYS A 358 18.00 -15.47 22.08
N GLU A 359 17.11 -16.22 22.72
CA GLU A 359 16.65 -16.02 24.10
C GLU A 359 16.04 -14.63 24.39
N LYS A 360 15.63 -13.90 23.34
CA LYS A 360 14.92 -12.61 23.42
C LYS A 360 13.41 -12.86 23.55
N TYR A 361 13.02 -13.44 24.67
CA TYR A 361 11.66 -13.96 24.86
C TYR A 361 10.58 -12.86 24.91
N GLU A 362 10.92 -11.68 25.41
CA GLU A 362 9.96 -10.55 25.48
C GLU A 362 9.55 -10.08 24.11
N GLU A 363 10.51 -9.95 23.20
CA GLU A 363 10.29 -9.56 21.82
C GLU A 363 9.50 -10.65 21.07
N ALA A 364 9.82 -11.93 21.31
CA ALA A 364 9.10 -13.05 20.75
C ALA A 364 7.63 -13.04 21.18
N VAL A 365 7.34 -12.83 22.46
CA VAL A 365 5.97 -12.73 23.00
C VAL A 365 5.21 -11.61 22.32
N ARG A 366 5.81 -10.41 22.15
CA ARG A 366 5.16 -9.28 21.47
C ARG A 366 4.74 -9.63 20.03
N ASP A 367 5.63 -10.28 19.27
CA ASP A 367 5.34 -10.67 17.90
C ASP A 367 4.27 -11.78 17.82
N TYR A 368 4.31 -12.79 18.70
CA TYR A 368 3.27 -13.82 18.75
C TYR A 368 1.92 -13.27 19.22
N GLU A 369 1.87 -12.32 20.13
CA GLU A 369 0.64 -11.63 20.52
C GLU A 369 0.03 -10.84 19.34
N LEU A 370 0.88 -10.20 18.53
CA LEU A 370 0.46 -9.52 17.32
C LEU A 370 -0.11 -10.52 16.30
N LEU A 371 0.54 -11.67 16.10
CA LEU A 371 0.05 -12.73 15.22
C LEU A 371 -1.31 -13.28 15.69
N CYS A 372 -1.48 -13.52 16.99
CA CYS A 372 -2.77 -13.93 17.56
C CYS A 372 -3.87 -12.89 17.40
N ARG A 373 -3.54 -11.59 17.40
CA ARG A 373 -4.49 -10.50 17.11
C ARG A 373 -4.89 -10.47 15.64
N LYS A 374 -3.93 -10.73 14.73
CA LYS A 374 -4.19 -10.79 13.28
C LYS A 374 -5.02 -12.02 12.88
N ASP A 375 -4.74 -13.16 13.46
CA ASP A 375 -5.50 -14.40 13.25
C ASP A 375 -5.91 -15.02 14.59
N ARG A 376 -7.12 -14.65 15.05
CA ARG A 376 -7.68 -15.12 16.33
C ARG A 376 -7.99 -16.63 16.35
N ASN A 377 -8.09 -17.26 15.19
CA ASN A 377 -8.47 -18.67 15.10
C ASN A 377 -7.27 -19.61 14.99
N SER A 378 -6.06 -19.09 14.78
CA SER A 378 -4.85 -19.90 14.68
C SER A 378 -4.50 -20.56 16.01
N ARG A 379 -4.63 -21.90 16.06
CA ARG A 379 -4.17 -22.71 17.21
C ARG A 379 -2.65 -22.72 17.30
N GLU A 380 -1.97 -22.64 16.16
CA GLU A 380 -0.51 -22.62 16.08
C GLU A 380 0.06 -21.39 16.79
N TYR A 381 -0.44 -20.18 16.46
CA TYR A 381 0.05 -18.94 17.07
C TYR A 381 -0.18 -18.90 18.58
N ARG A 382 -1.34 -19.41 19.05
CA ARG A 382 -1.60 -19.51 20.48
C ARG A 382 -0.62 -20.43 21.18
N ARG A 383 -0.35 -21.60 20.62
CA ARG A 383 0.61 -22.56 21.18
C ARG A 383 2.04 -21.96 21.23
N LEU A 384 2.45 -21.24 20.18
CA LEU A 384 3.76 -20.58 20.13
C LEU A 384 3.86 -19.45 21.17
N LEU A 385 2.78 -18.68 21.34
CA LEU A 385 2.69 -17.64 22.37
C LEU A 385 2.80 -18.22 23.78
N GLU A 386 2.07 -19.29 24.08
CA GLU A 386 2.15 -19.98 25.38
C GLU A 386 3.55 -20.48 25.64
N LYS A 387 4.18 -21.11 24.65
CA LYS A 387 5.58 -21.56 24.76
C LYS A 387 6.52 -20.36 25.05
N ALA A 388 6.38 -19.27 24.30
CA ALA A 388 7.22 -18.08 24.50
C ALA A 388 7.02 -17.45 25.90
N LYS A 389 5.77 -17.39 26.38
CA LYS A 389 5.45 -16.92 27.74
C LYS A 389 6.05 -17.82 28.82
N LEU A 390 6.04 -19.12 28.59
CA LEU A 390 6.65 -20.07 29.52
C LEU A 390 8.19 -19.88 29.58
N GLU A 391 8.86 -19.80 28.42
CA GLU A 391 10.31 -19.55 28.38
C GLU A 391 10.66 -18.18 28.97
N LEU A 392 9.84 -17.14 28.76
CA LEU A 392 10.00 -15.84 29.40
C LEU A 392 9.86 -15.92 30.93
N LYS A 393 8.89 -16.70 31.45
CA LYS A 393 8.76 -16.94 32.88
C LYS A 393 9.98 -17.67 33.42
N LYS A 394 10.48 -18.69 32.70
CA LYS A 394 11.70 -19.42 33.09
C LYS A 394 12.92 -18.52 33.12
N SER A 395 13.12 -17.66 32.13
CA SER A 395 14.27 -16.77 32.07
C SER A 395 14.30 -15.70 33.19
N LYS A 396 13.10 -15.27 33.62
CA LYS A 396 12.94 -14.30 34.73
C LYS A 396 12.90 -14.97 36.09
N ARG A 397 12.91 -16.30 36.14
CA ARG A 397 12.80 -17.05 37.37
C ARG A 397 14.04 -16.88 38.20
N LYS A 398 13.85 -16.53 39.45
CA LYS A 398 14.94 -16.43 40.43
C LYS A 398 15.50 -17.83 40.72
N ASP A 399 16.82 -17.94 40.74
CA ASP A 399 17.50 -19.16 41.19
C ASP A 399 17.65 -19.13 42.71
N TYR A 400 16.67 -19.70 43.42
CA TYR A 400 16.64 -19.73 44.88
C TYR A 400 17.80 -20.48 45.50
N TYR A 401 18.34 -21.50 44.81
CA TYR A 401 19.54 -22.21 45.27
C TYR A 401 20.79 -21.30 45.23
N LYS A 402 20.92 -20.53 44.14
CA LYS A 402 22.01 -19.56 43.98
C LYS A 402 21.89 -18.41 44.97
N ILE A 403 20.67 -17.94 45.25
CA ILE A 403 20.43 -16.88 46.26
C ILE A 403 20.89 -17.34 47.65
N LEU A 404 20.61 -18.58 48.01
CA LEU A 404 21.10 -19.14 49.29
C LEU A 404 22.56 -19.66 49.23
N GLY A 405 23.19 -19.65 48.04
CA GLY A 405 24.57 -20.15 47.87
C GLY A 405 24.75 -21.64 48.13
N ILE A 406 23.75 -22.46 47.77
CA ILE A 406 23.70 -23.91 47.99
C ILE A 406 23.50 -24.70 46.68
N SER A 407 23.82 -26.00 46.75
CA SER A 407 23.55 -26.91 45.62
C SER A 407 22.05 -27.21 45.47
N LYS A 408 21.59 -27.52 44.26
CA LYS A 408 20.23 -28.04 43.98
C LYS A 408 19.95 -29.35 44.76
N THR A 409 20.98 -30.09 45.15
CA THR A 409 20.89 -31.34 45.93
C THR A 409 20.98 -31.10 47.42
N ALA A 410 20.96 -29.86 47.89
CA ALA A 410 21.10 -29.51 49.30
C ALA A 410 19.99 -30.15 50.15
N THR A 411 20.39 -30.64 51.32
CA THR A 411 19.48 -31.17 52.36
C THR A 411 18.74 -30.02 53.06
N ASP A 412 17.63 -30.36 53.73
CA ASP A 412 16.84 -29.36 54.48
C ASP A 412 17.65 -28.64 55.57
N ASP A 413 18.62 -29.37 56.17
CA ASP A 413 19.53 -28.77 57.18
C ASP A 413 20.54 -27.82 56.56
N GLU A 414 21.01 -28.11 55.36
CA GLU A 414 21.89 -27.20 54.60
C GLU A 414 21.13 -25.94 54.17
N ILE A 415 19.87 -26.09 53.71
CA ILE A 415 18.99 -24.95 53.38
C ILE A 415 18.79 -24.05 54.61
N LYS A 416 18.50 -24.64 55.79
CA LYS A 416 18.34 -23.89 57.06
C LYS A 416 19.61 -23.16 57.47
N LYS A 417 20.78 -23.83 57.38
CA LYS A 417 22.08 -23.21 57.71
C LYS A 417 22.42 -22.07 56.76
N ALA A 418 22.21 -22.26 55.46
CA ALA A 418 22.46 -21.23 54.45
C ALA A 418 21.55 -20.02 54.64
N TYR A 419 20.26 -20.24 54.87
CA TYR A 419 19.30 -19.19 55.16
C TYR A 419 19.74 -18.37 56.39
N LYS A 420 20.06 -19.05 57.49
CA LYS A 420 20.54 -18.38 58.73
C LYS A 420 21.74 -17.47 58.44
N LYS A 421 22.68 -17.96 57.65
CA LYS A 421 23.91 -17.22 57.34
C LYS A 421 23.59 -15.98 56.46
N GLU A 422 22.87 -16.13 55.38
CA GLU A 422 22.58 -15.04 54.43
C GLU A 422 21.56 -14.06 55.01
N ALA A 423 20.53 -14.52 55.75
CA ALA A 423 19.57 -13.63 56.44
C ALA A 423 20.22 -12.73 57.47
N LEU A 424 21.17 -13.27 58.26
CA LEU A 424 21.95 -12.47 59.22
C LEU A 424 22.93 -11.50 58.54
N LYS A 425 23.46 -11.86 57.38
CA LYS A 425 24.37 -11.02 56.61
C LYS A 425 23.65 -9.79 56.03
N HIS A 426 22.45 -9.97 55.49
CA HIS A 426 21.68 -8.93 54.83
C HIS A 426 20.60 -8.30 55.72
N HIS A 427 20.63 -8.54 57.06
CA HIS A 427 19.61 -8.01 57.95
C HIS A 427 19.67 -6.48 58.02
N PRO A 428 18.51 -5.77 57.92
CA PRO A 428 18.48 -4.31 57.90
C PRO A 428 19.17 -3.64 59.07
N ASP A 429 19.08 -4.21 60.29
CA ASP A 429 19.71 -3.67 61.48
C ASP A 429 21.23 -3.60 61.41
N ARG A 430 21.86 -4.52 60.68
CA ARG A 430 23.33 -4.53 60.51
C ARG A 430 23.81 -3.44 59.55
N HIS A 431 22.93 -2.93 58.72
CA HIS A 431 23.25 -1.90 57.74
C HIS A 431 22.63 -0.54 58.08
N SER A 432 22.21 -0.34 59.33
CA SER A 432 21.59 0.91 59.81
C SER A 432 22.45 2.15 59.61
N GLY A 433 23.78 2.00 59.60
CA GLY A 433 24.75 3.06 59.33
C GLY A 433 25.21 3.23 57.89
N ALA A 434 24.69 2.41 56.93
CA ALA A 434 25.06 2.46 55.53
C ALA A 434 24.34 3.60 54.78
N THR A 435 24.74 3.86 53.52
CA THR A 435 24.06 4.82 52.65
C THR A 435 22.64 4.36 52.34
N ASP A 436 21.75 5.27 51.98
CA ASP A 436 20.36 4.92 51.63
C ASP A 436 20.25 3.99 50.40
N GLU A 437 21.21 4.08 49.49
CA GLU A 437 21.30 3.17 48.34
C GLU A 437 21.72 1.77 48.77
N ASP A 438 22.71 1.64 49.66
CA ASP A 438 23.17 0.36 50.19
C ASP A 438 22.11 -0.28 51.08
N LYS A 439 21.41 0.50 51.92
CA LYS A 439 20.26 0.01 52.70
C LYS A 439 19.20 -0.61 51.81
N LYS A 440 18.83 0.04 50.71
CA LYS A 440 17.86 -0.49 49.73
C LYS A 440 18.34 -1.78 49.05
N LYS A 441 19.64 -1.87 48.73
CA LYS A 441 20.23 -3.09 48.16
C LYS A 441 20.17 -4.24 49.17
N GLU A 442 20.59 -4.00 50.39
CA GLU A 442 20.60 -5.01 51.45
C GLU A 442 19.16 -5.46 51.81
N GLU A 443 18.21 -4.53 51.87
CA GLU A 443 16.78 -4.84 52.06
C GLU A 443 16.23 -5.71 50.91
N HIS A 444 16.63 -5.42 49.68
CA HIS A 444 16.23 -6.24 48.53
C HIS A 444 16.80 -7.65 48.61
N LEU A 445 18.10 -7.78 48.93
CA LEU A 445 18.75 -9.08 49.12
C LEU A 445 18.14 -9.86 50.29
N PHE A 446 17.81 -9.18 51.39
CA PHE A 446 17.11 -9.79 52.51
C PHE A 446 15.73 -10.35 52.11
N LYS A 447 14.96 -9.59 51.33
CA LYS A 447 13.69 -10.06 50.80
C LYS A 447 13.87 -11.30 49.90
N GLU A 448 14.86 -11.28 49.02
CA GLU A 448 15.16 -12.42 48.14
C GLU A 448 15.59 -13.68 48.92
N VAL A 449 16.42 -13.53 49.97
CA VAL A 449 16.85 -14.64 50.85
C VAL A 449 15.63 -15.24 51.58
N ASN A 450 14.73 -14.42 52.09
CA ASN A 450 13.51 -14.88 52.78
C ASN A 450 12.57 -15.59 51.80
N GLU A 451 12.39 -15.06 50.58
CA GLU A 451 11.61 -15.68 49.51
C GLU A 451 12.19 -17.05 49.12
N ALA A 452 13.50 -17.13 48.91
CA ALA A 452 14.19 -18.37 48.58
C ALA A 452 13.97 -19.44 49.66
N TYR A 453 14.10 -19.07 50.95
CA TYR A 453 13.88 -20.00 52.05
C TYR A 453 12.39 -20.44 52.13
N SER A 454 11.44 -19.54 51.94
CA SER A 454 10.01 -19.87 51.97
C SER A 454 9.60 -20.93 50.94
N ILE A 455 10.31 -20.92 49.79
CA ILE A 455 10.07 -21.90 48.74
C ILE A 455 10.85 -23.19 48.97
N LEU A 456 12.12 -23.12 49.32
CA LEU A 456 12.99 -24.29 49.42
C LEU A 456 12.85 -25.05 50.74
N SER A 457 12.31 -24.43 51.80
CA SER A 457 12.08 -25.10 53.10
C SER A 457 10.80 -25.93 53.17
N ASP A 458 9.84 -25.69 52.28
CA ASP A 458 8.62 -26.49 52.18
C ASP A 458 8.81 -27.56 51.10
N PRO A 459 8.74 -28.87 51.43
CA PRO A 459 8.96 -29.95 50.49
C PRO A 459 8.02 -29.89 49.26
N LYS A 460 6.78 -29.44 49.44
CA LYS A 460 5.79 -29.31 48.35
C LYS A 460 6.16 -28.18 47.44
N LYS A 461 6.44 -26.98 47.96
CA LYS A 461 6.85 -25.82 47.20
C LYS A 461 8.18 -26.04 46.50
N ARG A 462 9.13 -26.68 47.17
CA ARG A 462 10.41 -27.07 46.56
C ARG A 462 10.22 -28.01 45.38
N SER A 463 9.39 -29.06 45.55
CA SER A 463 9.08 -29.98 44.46
C SER A 463 8.40 -29.28 43.27
N GLN A 464 7.47 -28.37 43.52
CA GLN A 464 6.84 -27.57 42.46
C GLN A 464 7.84 -26.64 41.77
N TYR A 465 8.71 -26.00 42.57
CA TYR A 465 9.81 -25.19 42.05
C TYR A 465 10.78 -26.06 41.23
N ASP A 466 11.24 -27.20 41.71
CA ASP A 466 12.19 -28.06 41.01
C ASP A 466 11.61 -28.66 39.72
N SER A 467 10.33 -28.98 39.73
CA SER A 467 9.60 -29.50 38.54
C SER A 467 9.17 -28.40 37.55
N GLY A 468 9.17 -27.13 37.95
CA GLY A 468 8.69 -26.02 37.15
C GLY A 468 7.17 -25.88 37.11
N GLN A 469 6.41 -26.61 37.91
CA GLN A 469 4.94 -26.51 38.00
C GLN A 469 4.48 -25.13 38.50
N ASP A 470 5.29 -24.43 39.30
CA ASP A 470 5.04 -23.06 39.72
C ASP A 470 4.93 -22.07 38.55
N LEU A 471 5.42 -22.42 37.36
CA LEU A 471 5.36 -21.59 36.15
C LEU A 471 4.07 -21.83 35.35
N GLU A 472 3.44 -23.01 35.48
CA GLU A 472 2.23 -23.40 34.76
C GLU A 472 0.95 -22.96 35.49
N ASP A 473 0.94 -23.00 36.82
CA ASP A 473 -0.19 -22.61 37.62
C ASP A 473 -0.29 -21.09 37.78
N SER A 474 -1.36 -20.51 37.23
CA SER A 474 -1.75 -19.10 37.47
C SER A 474 -2.24 -18.85 38.92
N PHE A 475 -2.02 -19.80 39.82
CA PHE A 475 -2.40 -19.68 41.23
C PHE A 475 -1.34 -18.91 41.99
N GLY A 476 -1.74 -17.74 42.48
CA GLY A 476 -0.97 -16.77 43.22
C GLY A 476 -0.08 -17.36 44.33
N MET A 477 1.18 -17.59 44.02
CA MET A 477 2.23 -17.74 45.03
C MET A 477 2.66 -16.38 45.62
N HIS A 478 1.94 -15.29 45.27
CA HIS A 478 2.14 -13.94 45.79
C HIS A 478 1.02 -13.52 46.75
N GLU A 479 0.40 -14.45 47.48
CA GLU A 479 -0.41 -14.05 48.60
C GLU A 479 0.51 -13.65 49.74
N ASP A 480 0.49 -12.35 50.04
CA ASP A 480 1.01 -11.66 51.25
C ASP A 480 2.31 -12.26 51.87
N PHE A 481 3.39 -12.20 51.08
CA PHE A 481 4.70 -12.56 51.56
C PHE A 481 5.24 -11.40 52.41
N ASP A 482 5.16 -11.55 53.78
CA ASP A 482 5.88 -10.68 54.69
C ASP A 482 7.25 -11.28 55.06
N PRO A 483 8.35 -10.73 54.50
CA PRO A 483 9.71 -11.21 54.78
C PRO A 483 10.05 -11.21 56.27
N ASN A 484 9.45 -10.31 57.06
CA ASN A 484 9.72 -10.20 58.48
C ASN A 484 9.04 -11.32 59.29
N SER A 485 7.88 -11.81 58.82
CA SER A 485 7.18 -12.90 59.51
C SER A 485 7.97 -14.22 59.46
N ILE A 486 8.66 -14.51 58.34
CA ILE A 486 9.51 -15.71 58.23
C ILE A 486 10.76 -15.58 59.10
N PHE A 487 11.39 -14.43 59.11
CA PHE A 487 12.52 -14.19 59.97
C PHE A 487 12.13 -14.28 61.46
N GLN A 488 10.99 -13.71 61.86
CA GLN A 488 10.47 -13.82 63.22
C GLN A 488 10.10 -15.25 63.60
N ALA A 489 9.47 -16.00 62.70
CA ALA A 489 9.14 -17.42 62.92
C ALA A 489 10.41 -18.28 63.12
N PHE A 490 11.48 -17.96 62.41
CA PHE A 490 12.73 -18.70 62.50
C PHE A 490 13.60 -18.30 63.73
N PHE A 491 13.66 -17.00 64.01
CA PHE A 491 14.52 -16.45 65.07
C PHE A 491 13.78 -16.06 66.36
N GLY A 492 12.44 -15.88 66.34
CA GLY A 492 11.61 -15.41 67.43
C GLY A 492 10.85 -16.49 68.23
N GLY A 493 10.98 -17.80 67.89
CA GLY A 493 10.30 -18.90 68.60
C GLY A 493 10.99 -19.27 69.94
N PRO A 494 10.34 -20.13 70.80
CA PRO A 494 10.85 -20.51 72.15
C PRO A 494 12.14 -21.35 72.17
N GLY A 495 12.91 -21.37 71.11
CA GLY A 495 14.24 -21.93 70.96
C GLY A 495 15.18 -21.02 70.16
N GLY A 496 14.74 -19.80 69.81
CA GLY A 496 15.52 -18.81 69.08
C GLY A 496 16.55 -18.15 69.95
N PHE A 497 17.81 -18.13 69.50
CA PHE A 497 18.90 -17.42 70.16
C PHE A 497 18.57 -15.93 70.21
N MET A 498 18.27 -15.45 71.45
CA MET A 498 18.33 -14.02 71.76
C MET A 498 19.75 -13.51 71.52
N PHE A 499 19.93 -12.76 70.43
CA PHE A 499 21.10 -11.88 70.32
C PHE A 499 20.86 -10.66 71.19
N ASN A 500 21.40 -10.75 72.44
CA ASN A 500 21.55 -9.60 73.35
C ASN A 500 22.62 -8.70 72.77
N PHE A 501 22.25 -7.68 72.04
CA PHE A 501 23.18 -6.57 71.77
C PHE A 501 23.17 -5.64 72.97
N GLY A 502 24.16 -5.82 73.83
CA GLY A 502 24.43 -4.96 75.00
C GLY A 502 24.66 -3.52 74.55
N GLY A 503 23.79 -2.63 74.92
CA GLY A 503 24.00 -1.21 75.05
C GLY A 503 23.43 -0.77 76.41
N PRO A 504 24.14 0.01 77.19
CA PRO A 504 23.77 0.32 78.58
C PRO A 504 22.83 1.54 78.65
N GLY A 505 21.73 1.40 79.38
CA GLY A 505 21.07 2.59 79.94
C GLY A 505 19.53 2.56 79.96
N GLY A 506 18.97 2.40 81.18
CA GLY A 506 17.74 3.05 81.60
C GLY A 506 16.48 2.21 81.77
N GLY A 507 16.20 1.82 82.96
CA GLY A 507 15.09 1.08 83.55
C GLY A 507 13.71 1.80 83.52
N PRO A 508 12.83 1.42 84.45
CA PRO A 508 11.56 0.77 84.05
C PRO A 508 10.31 1.59 84.47
N SER A 509 9.23 1.36 83.80
CA SER A 509 7.83 1.56 84.34
C SER A 509 6.85 1.25 83.22
N GLY A 510 5.78 0.50 83.39
CA GLY A 510 4.80 0.29 84.37
C GLY A 510 3.54 0.00 83.61
N PHE A 511 2.90 -1.14 83.92
CA PHE A 511 1.50 -1.46 83.50
C PHE A 511 0.53 -0.42 84.07
N PRO A 512 -0.76 -0.30 83.67
CA PRO A 512 -1.72 -1.36 83.34
C PRO A 512 -2.79 -1.05 82.21
N GLY A 513 -3.38 -1.98 81.60
CA GLY A 513 -4.62 -2.61 81.57
C GLY A 513 -5.93 -1.82 81.29
N HIS A 514 -6.84 -2.53 80.69
CA HIS A 514 -8.26 -2.31 80.41
C HIS A 514 -8.53 -1.94 78.93
N GLY A 515 -9.35 -2.62 78.21
CA GLY A 515 -10.61 -3.28 78.44
C GLY A 515 -11.61 -2.80 77.43
N GLY A 516 -12.24 -3.70 76.72
CA GLY A 516 -13.63 -3.51 76.39
C GLY A 516 -14.05 -2.98 75.04
N GLY A 517 -14.61 -3.85 74.27
CA GLY A 517 -15.98 -3.62 73.80
C GLY A 517 -16.19 -2.99 72.43
N GLY A 518 -16.74 -3.75 71.53
CA GLY A 518 -18.07 -3.51 71.11
C GLY A 518 -18.29 -3.14 69.62
N TYR A 519 -18.89 -4.05 68.93
CA TYR A 519 -19.93 -3.90 67.90
C TYR A 519 -20.09 -2.65 67.03
N SER A 520 -20.16 -2.83 65.66
CA SER A 520 -21.38 -2.63 64.85
C SER A 520 -21.00 -2.38 63.38
N ARG A 521 -21.36 -3.22 62.50
CA ARG A 521 -22.45 -3.29 61.51
C ARG A 521 -22.76 -2.03 60.69
N GLY A 522 -22.75 -2.17 59.42
CA GLY A 522 -23.48 -1.39 58.37
C GLY A 522 -22.55 -0.60 57.47
N GLY A 523 -22.69 -0.58 56.21
CA GLY A 523 -23.72 -0.90 55.28
C GLY A 523 -23.29 -0.47 53.90
N HIS A 524 -23.89 -1.08 52.93
CA HIS A 524 -23.95 -0.80 51.50
C HIS A 524 -23.67 0.62 51.02
N SER A 525 -22.96 0.75 49.92
CA SER A 525 -23.59 1.29 48.68
C SER A 525 -22.65 1.10 47.47
N GLY A 526 -23.22 0.44 46.47
CA GLY A 526 -22.63 0.32 45.14
C GLY A 526 -22.74 1.64 44.38
N PHE A 527 -21.89 1.81 43.44
CA PHE A 527 -22.13 2.67 42.29
C PHE A 527 -21.70 1.97 41.01
N ASN A 528 -22.69 1.62 40.23
CA ASN A 528 -22.64 1.36 38.80
C ASN A 528 -22.29 2.66 38.09
N PHE A 529 -21.43 2.60 37.06
CA PHE A 529 -21.53 3.49 35.93
C PHE A 529 -21.26 2.72 34.61
N THR A 530 -22.29 2.78 33.78
CA THR A 530 -22.38 2.36 32.40
C THR A 530 -21.91 3.47 31.46
N TYR A 531 -21.34 3.05 30.36
CA TYR A 531 -21.30 3.61 28.99
C TYR A 531 -21.30 5.14 28.75
N GLY A 532 -20.35 5.59 27.94
CA GLY A 532 -20.26 6.72 27.04
C GLY A 532 -19.19 6.50 26.02
#